data_451f0cd457639b4bcd380ddbfde636f0
#
_entry.id   451f0cd457639b4bcd380ddbfde636f0
#
_cell.length_a   1.000
_cell.length_b   1.000
_cell.length_c   1.000
_cell.angle_alpha   90.00
_cell.angle_beta   90.00
_cell.angle_gamma   90.00
#
_symmetry.space_group_name_H-M   'P 1'
#
loop_
_entity.id
_entity.type
_entity.pdbx_description
1 polymer ?
#
loop_
_entity_poly.entity_id
_entity_poly.type
_entity_poly.pdbx_seq_one_letter_code
_entity_poly.pdbx_strand_id
1 'polypeptide(L)'
;ERDGDNVSVTDFAVLPHRKVLSTPDIDVAEVTRLSLGQLISEKDLEGEHLVISVPGHSAFARFAKLPPVEKKDLPEIVKFEAVQQIPFPIEEVEWDYEAFHQEGLPEVEVGIFAITRERVNERLDVYGEVGISPETLTLSPVSLFNAMNYDLNLSGAKDPVVFIDIGTQATDVIIATGDRCWIRTFPLGGTHFTEAIASTFKITYAKAERLKQEAASSKYAKQIMQAMRPVFADLL
;
A
#
# COMPACT_ATOMS: atom_id res chain seq x y z
N GLU A 1 -2.13 9.19 -19.35
CA GLU A 1 -2.35 10.42 -20.12
C GLU A 1 -3.55 11.18 -19.54
N ARG A 2 -3.41 12.50 -19.45
CA ARG A 2 -4.47 13.38 -18.93
C ARG A 2 -4.99 14.27 -20.06
N ASP A 3 -6.31 14.21 -20.29
CA ASP A 3 -7.00 15.10 -21.21
C ASP A 3 -8.13 15.84 -20.45
N GLY A 4 -7.84 17.10 -20.07
CA GLY A 4 -8.70 17.88 -19.19
C GLY A 4 -8.90 17.19 -17.84
N ASP A 5 -10.14 16.84 -17.50
CA ASP A 5 -10.48 16.13 -16.27
C ASP A 5 -10.42 14.59 -16.41
N ASN A 6 -10.19 14.09 -17.62
CA ASN A 6 -10.09 12.66 -17.86
C ASN A 6 -8.66 12.17 -17.71
N VAL A 7 -8.49 11.07 -17.01
CA VAL A 7 -7.23 10.35 -16.87
C VAL A 7 -7.38 8.96 -17.47
N SER A 8 -6.48 8.58 -18.35
CA SER A 8 -6.47 7.25 -18.96
C SER A 8 -5.11 6.58 -18.79
N VAL A 9 -5.15 5.26 -18.51
CA VAL A 9 -3.95 4.42 -18.50
C VAL A 9 -3.65 4.05 -19.96
N THR A 10 -2.53 4.56 -20.48
CA THR A 10 -2.12 4.34 -21.88
C THR A 10 -1.24 3.11 -22.03
N ASP A 11 -0.50 2.76 -20.99
CA ASP A 11 0.39 1.60 -20.99
C ASP A 11 0.57 1.06 -19.57
N PHE A 12 0.92 -0.22 -19.46
CA PHE A 12 1.29 -0.86 -18.20
C PHE A 12 2.29 -2.00 -18.45
N ALA A 13 3.02 -2.37 -17.41
CA ALA A 13 3.89 -3.55 -17.44
C ALA A 13 3.84 -4.28 -16.09
N VAL A 14 3.94 -5.60 -16.15
CA VAL A 14 4.12 -6.46 -14.98
C VAL A 14 5.38 -7.27 -15.20
N LEU A 15 6.40 -6.98 -14.41
CA LEU A 15 7.68 -7.68 -14.47
C LEU A 15 7.77 -8.70 -13.34
N PRO A 16 7.62 -9.99 -13.62
CA PRO A 16 7.72 -11.01 -12.61
C PRO A 16 9.16 -11.09 -12.09
N HIS A 17 9.33 -11.02 -10.79
CA HIS A 17 10.63 -11.26 -10.18
C HIS A 17 11.09 -12.72 -10.45
N ARG A 18 12.37 -12.88 -10.75
CA ARG A 18 12.97 -14.21 -11.02
C ARG A 18 12.92 -15.13 -9.81
N LYS A 19 12.74 -14.57 -8.62
CA LYS A 19 12.63 -15.29 -7.35
C LYS A 19 11.47 -14.72 -6.55
N VAL A 20 10.84 -15.55 -5.74
CA VAL A 20 9.79 -15.11 -4.81
C VAL A 20 10.45 -14.28 -3.71
N LEU A 21 10.15 -12.99 -3.63
CA LEU A 21 10.82 -12.04 -2.73
C LEU A 21 10.68 -12.38 -1.24
N SER A 22 9.63 -13.08 -0.85
CA SER A 22 9.42 -13.57 0.52
C SER A 22 10.16 -14.86 0.86
N THR A 23 10.97 -15.41 -0.06
CA THR A 23 11.82 -16.56 0.23
C THR A 23 12.98 -16.10 1.14
N PRO A 24 13.28 -16.85 2.24
CA PRO A 24 14.44 -16.54 3.08
C PRO A 24 15.74 -16.43 2.26
N ASP A 25 16.66 -15.57 2.72
CA ASP A 25 18.00 -15.36 2.13
C ASP A 25 18.02 -14.72 0.73
N ILE A 26 16.93 -14.07 0.32
CA ILE A 26 16.90 -13.30 -0.92
C ILE A 26 17.26 -11.84 -0.65
N ASP A 27 18.22 -11.32 -1.39
CA ASP A 27 18.46 -9.88 -1.48
C ASP A 27 17.32 -9.24 -2.31
N VAL A 28 16.35 -8.68 -1.58
CA VAL A 28 15.16 -8.04 -2.17
C VAL A 28 15.55 -6.80 -2.96
N ALA A 29 16.55 -6.04 -2.50
CA ALA A 29 17.02 -4.83 -3.17
C ALA A 29 17.64 -5.18 -4.53
N GLU A 30 18.51 -6.21 -4.59
CA GLU A 30 19.10 -6.68 -5.82
C GLU A 30 18.06 -7.16 -6.83
N VAL A 31 17.10 -7.98 -6.40
CA VAL A 31 16.05 -8.50 -7.30
C VAL A 31 15.15 -7.38 -7.80
N THR A 32 14.83 -6.39 -6.95
CA THR A 32 14.04 -5.21 -7.34
C THR A 32 14.81 -4.37 -8.36
N ARG A 33 16.09 -4.11 -8.12
CA ARG A 33 16.98 -3.36 -9.02
C ARG A 33 17.07 -3.96 -10.40
N LEU A 34 17.22 -5.30 -10.48
CA LEU A 34 17.24 -6.01 -11.77
C LEU A 34 15.93 -5.85 -12.53
N SER A 35 14.80 -5.93 -11.85
CA SER A 35 13.47 -5.76 -12.46
C SER A 35 13.24 -4.32 -12.89
N LEU A 36 13.66 -3.33 -12.10
CA LEU A 36 13.60 -1.91 -12.47
C LEU A 36 14.48 -1.61 -13.68
N GLY A 37 15.73 -2.10 -13.70
CA GLY A 37 16.62 -1.92 -14.86
C GLY A 37 16.03 -2.48 -16.15
N GLN A 38 15.35 -3.63 -16.06
CA GLN A 38 14.62 -4.19 -17.20
C GLN A 38 13.46 -3.28 -17.62
N LEU A 39 12.64 -2.79 -16.68
CA LEU A 39 11.52 -1.90 -16.97
C LEU A 39 11.98 -0.62 -17.68
N ILE A 40 13.04 0.01 -17.17
CA ILE A 40 13.61 1.24 -17.75
C ILE A 40 14.03 0.99 -19.19
N SER A 41 14.77 -0.11 -19.41
CA SER A 41 15.24 -0.47 -20.75
C SER A 41 14.10 -0.77 -21.73
N GLU A 42 12.98 -1.35 -21.26
CA GLU A 42 11.85 -1.70 -22.11
C GLU A 42 10.90 -0.52 -22.40
N LYS A 43 10.81 0.44 -21.47
CA LYS A 43 9.78 1.50 -21.50
C LYS A 43 10.34 2.91 -21.74
N ASP A 44 11.66 3.05 -21.85
CA ASP A 44 12.32 4.36 -22.07
C ASP A 44 11.84 5.42 -21.07
N LEU A 45 12.04 5.14 -19.77
CA LEU A 45 11.55 5.98 -18.67
C LEU A 45 12.53 7.09 -18.28
N GLU A 46 13.60 7.31 -19.05
CA GLU A 46 14.59 8.34 -18.79
C GLU A 46 13.97 9.73 -18.98
N GLY A 47 14.00 10.55 -17.92
CA GLY A 47 13.45 11.91 -17.93
C GLY A 47 11.95 12.02 -17.74
N GLU A 48 11.25 10.89 -17.49
CA GLU A 48 9.82 10.90 -17.20
C GLU A 48 9.53 11.27 -15.74
N HIS A 49 8.34 11.84 -15.51
CA HIS A 49 7.84 12.12 -14.18
C HIS A 49 7.42 10.84 -13.47
N LEU A 50 8.13 10.48 -12.41
CA LEU A 50 7.96 9.20 -11.74
C LEU A 50 7.36 9.39 -10.35
N VAL A 51 6.28 8.67 -10.10
CA VAL A 51 5.66 8.52 -8.79
C VAL A 51 5.86 7.08 -8.33
N ILE A 52 6.41 6.90 -7.14
CA ILE A 52 6.54 5.57 -6.55
C ILE A 52 5.58 5.39 -5.39
N SER A 53 5.06 4.19 -5.22
CA SER A 53 4.27 3.83 -4.06
C SER A 53 5.01 2.84 -3.17
N VAL A 54 4.84 3.00 -1.87
CA VAL A 54 5.34 2.06 -0.86
C VAL A 54 4.18 1.34 -0.19
N PRO A 55 4.37 0.09 0.24
CA PRO A 55 3.31 -0.66 0.91
C PRO A 55 2.81 0.02 2.18
N GLY A 56 1.52 -0.09 2.49
CA GLY A 56 0.89 0.51 3.67
C GLY A 56 1.56 0.10 4.99
N HIS A 57 2.05 -1.13 5.10
CA HIS A 57 2.76 -1.61 6.29
C HIS A 57 4.15 -0.98 6.50
N SER A 58 4.69 -0.28 5.52
CA SER A 58 5.95 0.46 5.63
C SER A 58 5.78 1.82 6.29
N ALA A 59 4.56 2.29 6.45
CA ALA A 59 4.23 3.58 7.00
C ALA A 59 3.30 3.47 8.21
N PHE A 60 3.25 4.55 8.96
CA PHE A 60 2.29 4.75 10.03
C PHE A 60 1.11 5.55 9.47
N ALA A 61 -0.11 5.12 9.75
CA ALA A 61 -1.33 5.84 9.41
C ALA A 61 -2.25 5.92 10.64
N ARG A 62 -2.75 7.10 10.94
CA ARG A 62 -3.70 7.34 12.02
C ARG A 62 -4.76 8.33 11.59
N PHE A 63 -5.96 8.08 12.08
CA PHE A 63 -7.10 8.97 11.89
C PHE A 63 -7.51 9.50 13.26
N ALA A 64 -7.56 10.82 13.38
CA ALA A 64 -7.92 11.51 14.61
C ALA A 64 -9.05 12.51 14.35
N LYS A 65 -9.91 12.73 15.34
CA LYS A 65 -10.92 13.78 15.32
C LYS A 65 -10.39 14.96 16.11
N LEU A 66 -10.31 16.10 15.46
CA LEU A 66 -9.91 17.35 16.07
C LEU A 66 -11.16 18.17 16.46
N PRO A 67 -11.10 18.95 17.55
CA PRO A 67 -12.16 19.87 17.89
C PRO A 67 -12.34 20.90 16.77
N PRO A 68 -13.43 21.68 16.78
CA PRO A 68 -13.62 22.78 15.82
C PRO A 68 -12.44 23.73 15.85
N VAL A 69 -11.80 23.90 14.70
CA VAL A 69 -10.64 24.78 14.56
C VAL A 69 -10.79 25.66 13.32
N GLU A 70 -10.24 26.87 13.38
CA GLU A 70 -10.17 27.71 12.19
C GLU A 70 -9.16 27.13 11.20
N LYS A 71 -9.43 27.23 9.90
CA LYS A 71 -8.54 26.69 8.84
C LYS A 71 -7.08 27.14 8.96
N LYS A 72 -6.86 28.38 9.44
CA LYS A 72 -5.52 28.95 9.62
C LYS A 72 -4.72 28.24 10.73
N ASP A 73 -5.40 27.72 11.77
CA ASP A 73 -4.78 27.11 12.94
C ASP A 73 -4.65 25.59 12.78
N LEU A 74 -5.33 24.99 11.79
CA LEU A 74 -5.36 23.57 11.54
C LEU A 74 -3.96 22.95 11.39
N PRO A 75 -3.01 23.52 10.61
CA PRO A 75 -1.67 22.92 10.44
C PRO A 75 -0.90 22.80 11.74
N GLU A 76 -1.00 23.78 12.65
CA GLU A 76 -0.31 23.75 13.94
C GLU A 76 -0.93 22.69 14.87
N ILE A 77 -2.25 22.59 14.89
CA ILE A 77 -2.97 21.61 15.71
C ILE A 77 -2.70 20.20 15.20
N VAL A 78 -2.71 19.97 13.87
CA VAL A 78 -2.37 18.69 13.30
C VAL A 78 -0.92 18.31 13.58
N LYS A 79 0.01 19.27 13.52
CA LYS A 79 1.41 19.03 13.89
C LYS A 79 1.55 18.61 15.34
N PHE A 80 0.80 19.25 16.25
CA PHE A 80 0.79 18.85 17.66
C PHE A 80 0.25 17.45 17.87
N GLU A 81 -0.84 17.10 17.16
CA GLU A 81 -1.41 15.76 17.17
C GLU A 81 -0.44 14.74 16.57
N ALA A 82 0.22 15.06 15.47
CA ALA A 82 1.20 14.20 14.82
C ALA A 82 2.35 13.83 15.77
N VAL A 83 2.89 14.80 16.51
CA VAL A 83 3.95 14.55 17.51
C VAL A 83 3.50 13.57 18.60
N GLN A 84 2.22 13.57 18.95
CA GLN A 84 1.69 12.65 19.97
C GLN A 84 1.36 11.27 19.41
N GLN A 85 0.90 11.19 18.16
CA GLN A 85 0.41 9.96 17.55
C GLN A 85 1.50 9.14 16.87
N ILE A 86 2.47 9.81 16.25
CA ILE A 86 3.57 9.14 15.53
C ILE A 86 4.53 8.53 16.56
N PRO A 87 4.78 7.20 16.50
CA PRO A 87 5.61 6.51 17.50
C PRO A 87 7.13 6.69 17.27
N PHE A 88 7.52 7.72 16.54
CA PHE A 88 8.91 8.07 16.21
C PHE A 88 9.13 9.55 16.45
N PRO A 89 10.36 10.00 16.72
CA PRO A 89 10.69 11.42 16.73
C PRO A 89 10.27 12.08 15.41
N ILE A 90 9.60 13.22 15.50
CA ILE A 90 9.05 13.89 14.32
C ILE A 90 10.13 14.32 13.31
N GLU A 91 11.35 14.55 13.80
CA GLU A 91 12.54 14.87 13.01
C GLU A 91 13.12 13.68 12.24
N GLU A 92 12.74 12.45 12.60
CA GLU A 92 13.22 11.21 11.95
C GLU A 92 12.22 10.67 10.93
N VAL A 93 11.09 11.35 10.73
CA VAL A 93 10.06 10.93 9.78
C VAL A 93 9.82 11.98 8.70
N GLU A 94 9.39 11.52 7.55
CA GLU A 94 8.61 12.30 6.60
C GLU A 94 7.14 12.04 6.90
N TRP A 95 6.34 13.09 7.00
CA TRP A 95 4.95 12.98 7.33
C TRP A 95 4.09 14.02 6.62
N ASP A 96 2.85 13.66 6.39
CA ASP A 96 1.83 14.52 5.79
C ASP A 96 0.46 14.17 6.36
N TYR A 97 -0.53 15.01 6.09
CA TYR A 97 -1.89 14.79 6.54
C TYR A 97 -2.94 15.20 5.52
N GLU A 98 -4.10 14.57 5.59
CA GLU A 98 -5.30 15.01 4.87
C GLU A 98 -6.40 15.34 5.87
N ALA A 99 -7.09 16.47 5.65
CA ALA A 99 -8.16 16.95 6.52
C ALA A 99 -9.52 16.76 5.85
N PHE A 100 -10.41 16.02 6.50
CA PHE A 100 -11.73 15.71 6.01
C PHE A 100 -12.78 16.54 6.76
N HIS A 101 -13.45 17.43 6.03
CA HIS A 101 -14.53 18.25 6.56
C HIS A 101 -15.87 17.59 6.26
N GLN A 102 -16.73 17.47 7.26
CA GLN A 102 -18.07 16.94 7.08
C GLN A 102 -19.10 18.10 7.22
N GLU A 103 -19.98 18.21 6.22
CA GLU A 103 -21.07 19.20 6.30
C GLU A 103 -21.91 19.01 7.55
N GLY A 104 -22.15 20.11 8.28
CA GLY A 104 -22.97 20.10 9.50
C GLY A 104 -22.25 19.62 10.77
N LEU A 105 -21.01 19.17 10.69
CA LEU A 105 -20.20 18.88 11.87
C LEU A 105 -19.10 19.92 12.04
N PRO A 106 -18.92 20.46 13.25
CA PRO A 106 -17.87 21.42 13.53
C PRO A 106 -16.48 20.77 13.69
N GLU A 107 -16.44 19.45 13.89
CA GLU A 107 -15.22 18.66 14.06
C GLU A 107 -14.52 18.43 12.70
N VAL A 108 -13.20 18.34 12.75
CA VAL A 108 -12.38 17.98 11.57
C VAL A 108 -11.75 16.62 11.82
N GLU A 109 -11.97 15.69 10.92
CA GLU A 109 -11.25 14.42 10.93
C GLU A 109 -9.95 14.57 10.11
N VAL A 110 -8.83 14.09 10.64
CA VAL A 110 -7.54 14.15 9.96
C VAL A 110 -6.94 12.76 9.86
N GLY A 111 -6.44 12.42 8.66
CA GLY A 111 -5.57 11.29 8.43
C GLY A 111 -4.12 11.74 8.47
N ILE A 112 -3.33 11.19 9.38
CA ILE A 112 -1.90 11.49 9.53
C ILE A 112 -1.13 10.27 9.03
N PHE A 113 -0.19 10.53 8.11
CA PHE A 113 0.65 9.50 7.49
C PHE A 113 2.11 9.83 7.75
N ALA A 114 2.90 8.83 8.13
CA ALA A 114 4.32 9.03 8.41
C ALA A 114 5.14 7.79 8.00
N ILE A 115 6.34 8.04 7.51
CA ILE A 115 7.35 7.02 7.19
C ILE A 115 8.70 7.49 7.71
N THR A 116 9.53 6.60 8.24
CA THR A 116 10.86 6.99 8.69
C THR A 116 11.75 7.40 7.51
N ARG A 117 12.59 8.41 7.70
CA ARG A 117 13.53 8.86 6.68
C ARG A 117 14.48 7.76 6.23
N GLU A 118 14.84 6.87 7.14
CA GLU A 118 15.63 5.67 6.83
C GLU A 118 14.95 4.84 5.73
N ARG A 119 13.68 4.48 5.91
CA ARG A 119 12.92 3.71 4.90
C ARG A 119 12.71 4.45 3.60
N VAL A 120 12.53 5.77 3.66
CA VAL A 120 12.46 6.60 2.44
C VAL A 120 13.78 6.51 1.68
N ASN A 121 14.89 6.71 2.36
CA ASN A 121 16.23 6.67 1.76
C ASN A 121 16.54 5.29 1.18
N GLU A 122 16.33 4.21 1.96
CA GLU A 122 16.50 2.83 1.46
C GLU A 122 15.71 2.58 0.18
N ARG A 123 14.50 3.13 0.10
CA ARG A 123 13.67 2.97 -1.08
C ARG A 123 14.19 3.78 -2.26
N LEU A 124 14.57 5.03 -2.04
CA LEU A 124 15.11 5.92 -3.06
C LEU A 124 16.47 5.45 -3.59
N ASP A 125 17.31 4.87 -2.74
CA ASP A 125 18.62 4.33 -3.13
C ASP A 125 18.48 3.24 -4.22
N VAL A 126 17.50 2.34 -4.09
CA VAL A 126 17.25 1.30 -5.10
C VAL A 126 16.91 1.90 -6.47
N TYR A 127 16.18 3.02 -6.51
CA TYR A 127 15.86 3.72 -7.76
C TYR A 127 17.07 4.53 -8.27
N GLY A 128 17.78 5.20 -7.37
CA GLY A 128 18.99 5.97 -7.72
C GLY A 128 20.08 5.10 -8.36
N GLU A 129 20.26 3.87 -7.88
CA GLU A 129 21.24 2.91 -8.44
C GLU A 129 20.93 2.47 -9.88
N VAL A 130 19.69 2.63 -10.34
CA VAL A 130 19.28 2.37 -11.73
C VAL A 130 19.06 3.64 -12.55
N GLY A 131 19.48 4.80 -12.01
CA GLY A 131 19.45 6.08 -12.71
C GLY A 131 18.08 6.78 -12.70
N ILE A 132 17.16 6.39 -11.80
CA ILE A 132 15.86 7.02 -11.66
C ILE A 132 15.82 7.91 -10.41
N SER A 133 15.19 9.08 -10.55
CA SER A 133 14.91 9.99 -9.44
C SER A 133 13.40 10.23 -9.34
N PRO A 134 12.68 9.47 -8.50
CA PRO A 134 11.25 9.70 -8.31
C PRO A 134 10.97 11.09 -7.72
N GLU A 135 9.95 11.76 -8.22
CA GLU A 135 9.54 13.09 -7.74
C GLU A 135 8.59 13.01 -6.55
N THR A 136 7.83 11.92 -6.47
CA THR A 136 6.81 11.74 -5.43
C THR A 136 6.85 10.33 -4.90
N LEU A 137 6.76 10.21 -3.59
CA LEU A 137 6.54 8.96 -2.88
C LEU A 137 5.16 9.00 -2.24
N THR A 138 4.35 7.98 -2.47
CA THR A 138 3.02 7.84 -1.90
C THR A 138 2.86 6.47 -1.24
N LEU A 139 1.72 6.24 -0.59
CA LEU A 139 1.38 4.94 -0.01
C LEU A 139 0.45 4.16 -0.94
N SER A 140 0.67 2.85 -1.09
CA SER A 140 -0.18 1.99 -1.94
C SER A 140 -1.67 2.12 -1.60
N PRO A 141 -2.12 2.08 -0.34
CA PRO A 141 -3.54 2.25 -0.03
C PRO A 141 -4.08 3.65 -0.38
N VAL A 142 -3.25 4.71 -0.30
CA VAL A 142 -3.65 6.06 -0.73
C VAL A 142 -3.79 6.12 -2.25
N SER A 143 -2.84 5.52 -2.98
CA SER A 143 -2.91 5.44 -4.44
C SER A 143 -4.12 4.65 -4.90
N LEU A 144 -4.44 3.54 -4.22
CA LEU A 144 -5.62 2.73 -4.51
C LEU A 144 -6.91 3.53 -4.26
N PHE A 145 -7.00 4.23 -3.12
CA PHE A 145 -8.13 5.11 -2.85
C PHE A 145 -8.30 6.17 -3.94
N ASN A 146 -7.24 6.88 -4.31
CA ASN A 146 -7.31 7.93 -5.32
C ASN A 146 -7.77 7.40 -6.69
N ALA A 147 -7.23 6.25 -7.11
CA ALA A 147 -7.62 5.61 -8.37
C ALA A 147 -9.08 5.17 -8.36
N MET A 148 -9.53 4.52 -7.28
CA MET A 148 -10.91 4.05 -7.16
C MET A 148 -11.90 5.20 -6.95
N ASN A 149 -11.51 6.24 -6.23
CA ASN A 149 -12.34 7.44 -6.08
C ASN A 149 -12.61 8.11 -7.45
N TYR A 150 -11.57 8.18 -8.28
CA TYR A 150 -11.69 8.71 -9.64
C TYR A 150 -12.57 7.79 -10.52
N ASP A 151 -12.24 6.50 -10.58
CA ASP A 151 -12.88 5.54 -11.50
C ASP A 151 -14.37 5.31 -11.17
N LEU A 152 -14.70 5.20 -9.88
CA LEU A 152 -16.05 4.95 -9.39
C LEU A 152 -16.84 6.23 -9.07
N ASN A 153 -16.21 7.41 -9.18
CA ASN A 153 -16.80 8.71 -8.82
C ASN A 153 -17.48 8.68 -7.44
N LEU A 154 -16.68 8.32 -6.42
CA LEU A 154 -17.19 8.11 -5.06
C LEU A 154 -17.66 9.40 -4.38
N SER A 155 -17.26 10.58 -4.87
CA SER A 155 -17.72 11.88 -4.33
C SER A 155 -19.24 12.02 -4.25
N GLY A 156 -19.96 11.30 -5.10
CA GLY A 156 -21.43 11.25 -5.10
C GLY A 156 -22.03 10.03 -4.36
N ALA A 157 -21.20 9.14 -3.83
CA ALA A 157 -21.66 7.92 -3.20
C ALA A 157 -22.36 8.19 -1.86
N LYS A 158 -23.56 7.63 -1.67
CA LYS A 158 -24.32 7.74 -0.42
C LYS A 158 -23.86 6.72 0.62
N ASP A 159 -23.45 5.54 0.16
CA ASP A 159 -23.03 4.44 0.99
C ASP A 159 -21.51 4.31 0.95
N PRO A 160 -20.87 3.92 2.07
CA PRO A 160 -19.44 3.66 2.10
C PRO A 160 -19.07 2.46 1.20
N VAL A 161 -17.95 2.58 0.51
CA VAL A 161 -17.36 1.50 -0.28
C VAL A 161 -16.12 0.99 0.46
N VAL A 162 -15.99 -0.32 0.53
CA VAL A 162 -14.85 -0.97 1.17
C VAL A 162 -13.97 -1.62 0.10
N PHE A 163 -12.69 -1.26 0.08
CA PHE A 163 -11.67 -1.91 -0.73
C PHE A 163 -10.80 -2.76 0.18
N ILE A 164 -10.52 -3.98 -0.23
CA ILE A 164 -9.64 -4.91 0.48
C ILE A 164 -8.56 -5.34 -0.50
N ASP A 165 -7.33 -4.89 -0.25
CA ASP A 165 -6.16 -5.27 -1.02
C ASP A 165 -5.32 -6.28 -0.25
N ILE A 166 -5.41 -7.56 -0.63
CA ILE A 166 -4.65 -8.64 -0.01
C ILE A 166 -3.30 -8.75 -0.72
N GLY A 167 -2.33 -8.00 -0.23
CA GLY A 167 -0.97 -8.01 -0.74
C GLY A 167 -0.17 -9.24 -0.30
N THR A 168 1.13 -9.24 -0.61
CA THR A 168 2.03 -10.35 -0.27
C THR A 168 2.27 -10.46 1.24
N GLN A 169 2.59 -9.36 1.91
CA GLN A 169 2.97 -9.32 3.32
C GLN A 169 1.89 -8.74 4.24
N ALA A 170 1.01 -7.93 3.69
CA ALA A 170 -0.01 -7.22 4.44
C ALA A 170 -1.30 -7.11 3.62
N THR A 171 -2.39 -6.82 4.30
CA THR A 171 -3.69 -6.51 3.71
C THR A 171 -4.07 -5.09 4.08
N ASP A 172 -4.38 -4.28 3.10
CA ASP A 172 -4.90 -2.94 3.27
C ASP A 172 -6.42 -2.96 3.16
N VAL A 173 -7.09 -2.39 4.14
CA VAL A 173 -8.54 -2.15 4.14
C VAL A 173 -8.77 -0.66 4.07
N ILE A 174 -9.51 -0.23 3.06
CA ILE A 174 -9.84 1.16 2.80
C ILE A 174 -11.34 1.30 2.82
N ILE A 175 -11.86 2.16 3.69
CA ILE A 175 -13.29 2.50 3.73
C ILE A 175 -13.42 3.91 3.17
N ALA A 176 -14.07 4.04 2.02
CA ALA A 176 -14.26 5.29 1.32
C ALA A 176 -15.70 5.74 1.39
N THR A 177 -15.93 7.03 1.68
CA THR A 177 -17.26 7.66 1.68
C THR A 177 -17.12 9.07 1.14
N GLY A 178 -17.58 9.31 -0.08
CA GLY A 178 -17.34 10.57 -0.77
C GLY A 178 -15.84 10.85 -0.88
N ASP A 179 -15.41 12.04 -0.48
CA ASP A 179 -14.02 12.46 -0.54
C ASP A 179 -13.19 12.02 0.68
N ARG A 180 -13.77 11.21 1.57
CA ARG A 180 -13.10 10.74 2.78
C ARG A 180 -12.69 9.28 2.64
N CYS A 181 -11.53 8.97 3.19
CA CYS A 181 -11.09 7.58 3.35
C CYS A 181 -10.62 7.32 4.77
N TRP A 182 -10.74 6.06 5.15
CA TRP A 182 -10.16 5.51 6.35
C TRP A 182 -9.36 4.28 5.95
N ILE A 183 -8.11 4.22 6.37
CA ILE A 183 -7.16 3.19 5.93
C ILE A 183 -6.66 2.42 7.14
N ARG A 184 -6.65 1.10 7.03
CA ARG A 184 -6.05 0.20 8.00
C ARG A 184 -5.23 -0.86 7.31
N THR A 185 -3.99 -1.03 7.74
CA THR A 185 -3.10 -2.09 7.26
C THR A 185 -2.98 -3.18 8.32
N PHE A 186 -3.21 -4.42 7.94
CA PHE A 186 -3.02 -5.59 8.77
C PHE A 186 -1.77 -6.34 8.31
N PRO A 187 -0.85 -6.75 9.21
CA PRO A 187 0.36 -7.49 8.86
C PRO A 187 0.06 -8.96 8.54
N LEU A 188 -0.88 -9.18 7.63
CA LEU A 188 -1.34 -10.50 7.21
C LEU A 188 -1.62 -10.46 5.71
N GLY A 189 -0.97 -11.32 4.94
CA GLY A 189 -1.07 -11.34 3.48
C GLY A 189 -0.73 -12.70 2.89
N GLY A 190 -0.47 -12.73 1.59
CA GLY A 190 -0.23 -13.93 0.79
C GLY A 190 0.84 -14.87 1.32
N THR A 191 1.88 -14.35 1.99
CA THR A 191 2.95 -15.14 2.62
C THR A 191 2.42 -16.06 3.72
N HIS A 192 1.51 -15.57 4.55
CA HIS A 192 0.92 -16.34 5.63
C HIS A 192 0.10 -17.53 5.12
N PHE A 193 -0.61 -17.34 4.01
CA PHE A 193 -1.30 -18.46 3.33
C PHE A 193 -0.32 -19.49 2.80
N THR A 194 0.80 -19.04 2.22
CA THR A 194 1.85 -19.92 1.70
C THR A 194 2.50 -20.72 2.82
N GLU A 195 2.81 -20.08 3.95
CA GLU A 195 3.38 -20.71 5.14
C GLU A 195 2.43 -21.72 5.76
N ALA A 196 1.13 -21.44 5.83
CA ALA A 196 0.13 -22.37 6.31
C ALA A 196 0.06 -23.64 5.44
N ILE A 197 0.15 -23.50 4.12
CA ILE A 197 0.22 -24.61 3.18
C ILE A 197 1.54 -25.38 3.37
N ALA A 198 2.68 -24.67 3.41
CA ALA A 198 4.00 -25.28 3.57
C ALA A 198 4.08 -26.13 4.84
N SER A 199 3.59 -25.60 5.96
CA SER A 199 3.53 -26.27 7.24
C SER A 199 2.61 -27.49 7.22
N THR A 200 1.39 -27.34 6.68
CA THR A 200 0.39 -28.43 6.65
C THR A 200 0.84 -29.60 5.78
N PHE A 201 1.39 -29.32 4.60
CA PHE A 201 1.82 -30.34 3.65
C PHE A 201 3.28 -30.74 3.83
N LYS A 202 4.04 -30.10 4.73
CA LYS A 202 5.48 -30.32 4.97
C LYS A 202 6.31 -30.21 3.68
N ILE A 203 6.05 -29.18 2.90
CA ILE A 203 6.73 -28.88 1.63
C ILE A 203 7.50 -27.56 1.73
N THR A 204 8.39 -27.34 0.77
CA THR A 204 9.13 -26.06 0.69
C THR A 204 8.21 -24.90 0.38
N TYR A 205 8.60 -23.68 0.77
CA TYR A 205 7.87 -22.46 0.51
C TYR A 205 7.53 -22.28 -0.98
N ALA A 206 8.51 -22.48 -1.87
CA ALA A 206 8.30 -22.35 -3.30
C ALA A 206 7.26 -23.35 -3.87
N LYS A 207 7.24 -24.59 -3.34
CA LYS A 207 6.20 -25.56 -3.72
C LYS A 207 4.83 -25.20 -3.16
N ALA A 208 4.78 -24.65 -1.95
CA ALA A 208 3.55 -24.19 -1.32
C ALA A 208 2.96 -22.99 -2.06
N GLU A 209 3.80 -22.03 -2.46
CA GLU A 209 3.38 -20.85 -3.25
C GLU A 209 2.75 -21.28 -4.58
N ARG A 210 3.41 -22.19 -5.29
CA ARG A 210 2.86 -22.75 -6.54
C ARG A 210 1.53 -23.48 -6.30
N LEU A 211 1.45 -24.27 -5.23
CA LEU A 211 0.24 -25.00 -4.88
C LEU A 211 -0.91 -24.06 -4.51
N LYS A 212 -0.61 -22.91 -3.86
CA LYS A 212 -1.56 -21.85 -3.57
C LYS A 212 -2.12 -21.24 -4.86
N GLN A 213 -1.25 -20.87 -5.79
CA GLN A 213 -1.63 -20.28 -7.07
C GLN A 213 -2.50 -21.22 -7.93
N GLU A 214 -2.21 -22.52 -7.87
CA GLU A 214 -2.94 -23.55 -8.61
C GLU A 214 -4.10 -24.18 -7.80
N ALA A 215 -4.45 -23.62 -6.63
CA ALA A 215 -5.37 -24.22 -5.66
C ALA A 215 -6.72 -24.60 -6.28
N ALA A 216 -7.31 -23.71 -7.09
CA ALA A 216 -8.64 -23.93 -7.67
C ALA A 216 -8.69 -25.12 -8.65
N SER A 217 -7.59 -25.39 -9.38
CA SER A 217 -7.48 -26.49 -10.36
C SER A 217 -6.87 -27.75 -9.77
N SER A 218 -6.38 -27.68 -8.53
CA SER A 218 -5.71 -28.82 -7.89
C SER A 218 -6.69 -29.88 -7.43
N LYS A 219 -6.32 -31.17 -7.62
CA LYS A 219 -7.03 -32.28 -6.99
C LYS A 219 -7.05 -32.23 -5.44
N TYR A 220 -6.18 -31.40 -4.86
CA TYR A 220 -6.10 -31.15 -3.42
C TYR A 220 -6.76 -29.84 -2.99
N ALA A 221 -7.60 -29.22 -3.85
CA ALA A 221 -8.23 -27.92 -3.59
C ALA A 221 -8.85 -27.82 -2.19
N LYS A 222 -9.61 -28.84 -1.78
CA LYS A 222 -10.27 -28.89 -0.47
C LYS A 222 -9.28 -28.87 0.70
N GLN A 223 -8.22 -29.64 0.60
CA GLN A 223 -7.16 -29.71 1.63
C GLN A 223 -6.36 -28.41 1.68
N ILE A 224 -6.08 -27.80 0.53
CA ILE A 224 -5.40 -26.50 0.44
C ILE A 224 -6.24 -25.42 1.12
N MET A 225 -7.53 -25.35 0.79
CA MET A 225 -8.45 -24.40 1.42
C MET A 225 -8.57 -24.62 2.93
N GLN A 226 -8.56 -25.89 3.38
CA GLN A 226 -8.56 -26.20 4.79
C GLN A 226 -7.28 -25.76 5.50
N ALA A 227 -6.11 -25.89 4.85
CA ALA A 227 -4.84 -25.41 5.38
C ALA A 227 -4.81 -23.88 5.53
N MET A 228 -5.43 -23.16 4.60
CA MET A 228 -5.50 -21.69 4.62
C MET A 228 -6.58 -21.12 5.56
N ARG A 229 -7.52 -21.94 6.03
CA ARG A 229 -8.67 -21.48 6.83
C ARG A 229 -8.30 -20.69 8.09
N PRO A 230 -7.27 -21.03 8.88
CA PRO A 230 -6.87 -20.23 10.03
C PRO A 230 -6.50 -18.80 9.64
N VAL A 231 -5.74 -18.64 8.54
CA VAL A 231 -5.32 -17.32 8.03
C VAL A 231 -6.52 -16.48 7.59
N PHE A 232 -7.52 -17.09 6.96
CA PHE A 232 -8.77 -16.39 6.65
C PHE A 232 -9.54 -15.97 7.92
N ALA A 233 -9.51 -16.78 8.95
CA ALA A 233 -10.17 -16.45 10.23
C ALA A 233 -9.47 -15.29 10.96
N ASP A 234 -8.15 -15.17 10.82
CA ASP A 234 -7.38 -14.07 11.40
C ASP A 234 -7.53 -12.77 10.60
N LEU A 235 -7.94 -12.85 9.34
CA LEU A 235 -8.20 -11.71 8.47
C LEU A 235 -9.59 -11.09 8.69
N LEU A 236 -10.57 -11.87 9.18
CA LEU A 236 -11.97 -11.47 9.39
C LEU A 236 -12.21 -10.95 10.80
#